data_affe118a1604cd20fd9466c4e1d8094c
#
_entry.id   affe118a1604cd20fd9466c4e1d8094c
#
_cell.length_a   1.000
_cell.length_b   1.000
_cell.length_c   1.000
_cell.angle_alpha   90.00
_cell.angle_beta   90.00
_cell.angle_gamma   90.00
#
_symmetry.space_group_name_H-M   'P 1'
#
loop_
_entity.id
_entity.type
_entity.pdbx_description
1 polymer ?
#
loop_
_entity_poly.entity_id
_entity_poly.type
_entity_poly.pdbx_seq_one_letter_code
_entity_poly.pdbx_strand_id
1 'polypeptide(L)'
;MAEESENGASADVDAELEGGNYEVIKQRLTQQGQELLRLTETLNTQRKELFGGSELKVVANERVRTANNCVPRDIVTINGLLLFGYNVFMGLKQETSVADVMALHRFEPADGGYDCSAVPLDAAGEFLLSEEFAKAFSTLYRYYRDARLLQLVKNDTSLLAAFQVGTEHTDIKVFHWRIEGDGRVVFVDDRGANIYVAPSTHDFDWSELDRDAQVAGAYPHYNIDDTLFVENTGGDITVKIENNTSTGEGIYADPVNEVNQTLDDGRFAYAKLGGLYLIKILPFREEAWRYLVFNPRTSAVLRIDAIGDGCRQLPEDHGIVFPGGYYLAGGTYKLFEGDNEDMRFERMIKSPNGEDILYVFHRRADGHYALLSYNLIRKEVDTPIHCHGYSLFDDGRLVVFRSVSEEPTRVHPMQVWQTPFTSAEFAASTEVDDSFLAKVGNAELVRGISDSFAITRLLGADEPSRHTFEDVVATSARLIDSYYWLGDAEVGNLKSVIQKLSRTAELIIGEFEKVLEFRNLAKSSLAEVEGQVAELEQKLRSEAWNSIDPFLGALTTIRSQRGHIITAREVRY
;
A
#
# COMPACT_ATOMS: atom_id res chain seq x y z
N MET A 1 -19.61 -12.56 60.26
CA MET A 1 -18.25 -12.95 59.77
C MET A 1 -18.23 -14.29 59.02
N ALA A 2 -19.35 -14.98 58.88
CA ALA A 2 -19.44 -16.23 58.11
C ALA A 2 -20.13 -16.07 56.70
N GLU A 3 -20.87 -14.99 56.50
CA GLU A 3 -21.58 -14.74 55.22
C GLU A 3 -20.71 -14.03 54.15
N GLU A 4 -19.66 -13.29 54.55
CA GLU A 4 -18.74 -12.65 53.59
C GLU A 4 -17.73 -13.62 52.93
N SER A 5 -17.43 -14.78 53.58
CA SER A 5 -16.50 -15.77 53.04
C SER A 5 -17.13 -16.72 52.01
N GLU A 6 -18.48 -16.91 52.02
CA GLU A 6 -19.16 -17.74 51.04
C GLU A 6 -19.42 -17.02 49.72
N ASN A 7 -19.60 -15.69 49.77
CA ASN A 7 -19.80 -14.90 48.52
C ASN A 7 -18.50 -14.71 47.72
N GLY A 8 -17.34 -14.63 48.40
CA GLY A 8 -16.04 -14.56 47.72
C GLY A 8 -15.67 -15.87 47.03
N ALA A 9 -15.90 -17.00 47.68
CA ALA A 9 -15.57 -18.32 47.14
C ALA A 9 -16.47 -18.72 45.93
N SER A 10 -17.74 -18.27 45.90
CA SER A 10 -18.61 -18.56 44.76
C SER A 10 -18.28 -17.69 43.51
N ALA A 11 -17.88 -16.44 43.75
CA ALA A 11 -17.45 -15.55 42.67
C ALA A 11 -16.11 -16.01 42.03
N ASP A 12 -15.17 -16.53 42.84
CA ASP A 12 -13.90 -17.06 42.36
C ASP A 12 -14.06 -18.36 41.54
N VAL A 13 -14.98 -19.25 41.94
CA VAL A 13 -15.27 -20.49 41.23
C VAL A 13 -16.01 -20.20 39.91
N ASP A 14 -16.91 -19.22 39.89
CA ASP A 14 -17.60 -18.80 38.67
C ASP A 14 -16.64 -18.11 37.68
N ALA A 15 -15.70 -17.29 38.16
CA ALA A 15 -14.67 -16.66 37.34
C ALA A 15 -13.69 -17.67 36.70
N GLU A 16 -13.24 -18.70 37.48
CA GLU A 16 -12.39 -19.79 36.94
C GLU A 16 -13.15 -20.65 35.90
N LEU A 17 -14.45 -20.91 36.11
CA LEU A 17 -15.29 -21.65 35.18
C LEU A 17 -15.57 -20.85 33.89
N GLU A 18 -15.84 -19.55 34.00
CA GLU A 18 -16.14 -18.69 32.87
C GLU A 18 -14.87 -18.39 32.04
N GLY A 19 -13.72 -18.16 32.66
CA GLY A 19 -12.44 -18.01 31.94
C GLY A 19 -11.99 -19.29 31.24
N GLY A 20 -12.23 -20.44 31.85
CA GLY A 20 -12.02 -21.74 31.22
C GLY A 20 -12.90 -21.94 29.96
N ASN A 21 -14.13 -21.47 30.00
CA ASN A 21 -15.02 -21.51 28.84
C ASN A 21 -14.53 -20.62 27.68
N TYR A 22 -14.09 -19.39 27.99
CA TYR A 22 -13.52 -18.47 26.99
C TYR A 22 -12.32 -19.08 26.27
N GLU A 23 -11.34 -19.63 27.01
CA GLU A 23 -10.16 -20.24 26.43
C GLU A 23 -10.49 -21.47 25.56
N VAL A 24 -11.45 -22.29 25.96
CA VAL A 24 -11.90 -23.43 25.17
C VAL A 24 -12.57 -22.98 23.86
N ILE A 25 -13.41 -21.94 23.92
CA ILE A 25 -14.07 -21.39 22.73
C ILE A 25 -13.03 -20.73 21.81
N LYS A 26 -12.04 -20.01 22.37
CA LYS A 26 -10.93 -19.40 21.63
C LYS A 26 -10.06 -20.45 20.94
N GLN A 27 -9.69 -21.53 21.63
CA GLN A 27 -8.98 -22.64 20.98
C GLN A 27 -9.77 -23.26 19.84
N ARG A 28 -11.07 -23.45 20.01
CA ARG A 28 -11.96 -23.95 18.95
C ARG A 28 -12.01 -23.00 17.76
N LEU A 29 -12.07 -21.68 17.98
CA LEU A 29 -12.05 -20.67 16.94
C LEU A 29 -10.72 -20.70 16.18
N THR A 30 -9.60 -20.82 16.90
CA THR A 30 -8.27 -20.96 16.31
C THR A 30 -8.17 -22.20 15.41
N GLN A 31 -8.66 -23.35 15.87
CA GLN A 31 -8.67 -24.60 15.06
C GLN A 31 -9.52 -24.44 13.79
N GLN A 32 -10.69 -23.81 13.90
CA GLN A 32 -11.56 -23.53 12.75
C GLN A 32 -10.91 -22.53 11.78
N GLY A 33 -10.18 -21.52 12.28
CA GLY A 33 -9.39 -20.60 11.48
C GLY A 33 -8.27 -21.29 10.71
N GLN A 34 -7.56 -22.24 11.35
CA GLN A 34 -6.53 -23.05 10.69
C GLN A 34 -7.11 -23.96 9.61
N GLU A 35 -8.29 -24.55 9.85
CA GLU A 35 -8.98 -25.36 8.83
C GLU A 35 -9.43 -24.50 7.65
N LEU A 36 -9.97 -23.30 7.89
CA LEU A 36 -10.31 -22.34 6.84
C LEU A 36 -9.07 -21.96 6.03
N LEU A 37 -7.95 -21.65 6.70
CA LEU A 37 -6.69 -21.33 6.06
C LEU A 37 -6.24 -22.46 5.12
N ARG A 38 -6.18 -23.68 5.63
CA ARG A 38 -5.77 -24.86 4.87
C ARG A 38 -6.63 -25.10 3.61
N LEU A 39 -7.95 -25.00 3.75
CA LEU A 39 -8.87 -25.18 2.62
C LEU A 39 -8.73 -24.05 1.59
N THR A 40 -8.56 -22.81 2.05
CA THR A 40 -8.36 -21.64 1.20
C THR A 40 -7.05 -21.74 0.43
N GLU A 41 -5.95 -22.18 1.06
CA GLU A 41 -4.66 -22.44 0.41
C GLU A 41 -4.77 -23.54 -0.64
N THR A 42 -5.49 -24.63 -0.33
CA THR A 42 -5.74 -25.73 -1.27
C THR A 42 -6.49 -25.23 -2.50
N LEU A 43 -7.57 -24.47 -2.29
CA LEU A 43 -8.35 -23.88 -3.38
C LEU A 43 -7.50 -22.91 -4.22
N ASN A 44 -6.67 -22.09 -3.59
CA ASN A 44 -5.80 -21.15 -4.30
C ASN A 44 -4.73 -21.89 -5.14
N THR A 45 -4.23 -23.04 -4.65
CA THR A 45 -3.30 -23.88 -5.39
C THR A 45 -3.98 -24.47 -6.64
N GLN A 46 -5.16 -25.06 -6.49
CA GLN A 46 -5.96 -25.57 -7.61
C GLN A 46 -6.28 -24.50 -8.64
N ARG A 47 -6.64 -23.29 -8.17
CA ARG A 47 -6.88 -22.14 -9.04
C ARG A 47 -5.63 -21.76 -9.84
N LYS A 48 -4.45 -21.71 -9.19
CA LYS A 48 -3.18 -21.38 -9.85
C LYS A 48 -2.77 -22.46 -10.87
N GLU A 49 -3.05 -23.72 -10.61
CA GLU A 49 -2.83 -24.81 -11.56
C GLU A 49 -3.72 -24.67 -12.80
N LEU A 50 -4.97 -24.21 -12.62
CA LEU A 50 -5.94 -24.07 -13.69
C LEU A 50 -5.74 -22.78 -14.52
N PHE A 51 -5.49 -21.64 -13.87
CA PHE A 51 -5.47 -20.30 -14.49
C PHE A 51 -4.08 -19.66 -14.58
N GLY A 52 -3.05 -20.34 -14.10
CA GLY A 52 -1.69 -19.83 -14.05
C GLY A 52 -1.34 -19.11 -12.74
N GLY A 53 -0.06 -19.09 -12.43
CA GLY A 53 0.48 -18.43 -11.23
C GLY A 53 0.67 -16.92 -11.42
N SER A 54 0.89 -16.23 -10.32
CA SER A 54 1.04 -14.76 -10.22
C SER A 54 2.46 -14.34 -9.81
N GLU A 55 3.48 -15.13 -10.07
CA GLU A 55 4.84 -14.83 -9.63
C GLU A 55 5.58 -13.89 -10.57
N LEU A 56 6.19 -12.83 -9.99
CA LEU A 56 7.17 -11.97 -10.65
C LEU A 56 8.55 -12.63 -10.55
N LYS A 57 9.10 -13.10 -11.68
CA LYS A 57 10.37 -13.82 -11.71
C LYS A 57 11.29 -13.29 -12.81
N VAL A 58 12.53 -12.97 -12.44
CA VAL A 58 13.58 -12.72 -13.44
C VAL A 58 13.91 -14.00 -14.18
N VAL A 59 13.74 -14.00 -15.51
CA VAL A 59 14.02 -15.14 -16.37
C VAL A 59 15.30 -14.98 -17.17
N ALA A 60 15.76 -13.73 -17.42
CA ALA A 60 17.04 -13.47 -18.06
C ALA A 60 17.64 -12.13 -17.64
N ASN A 61 18.97 -12.02 -17.71
CA ASN A 61 19.72 -10.79 -17.55
C ASN A 61 20.56 -10.58 -18.81
N GLU A 62 20.21 -9.54 -19.56
CA GLU A 62 20.83 -9.21 -20.84
C GLU A 62 21.60 -7.90 -20.78
N ARG A 63 22.34 -7.61 -21.83
CA ARG A 63 23.06 -6.35 -21.98
C ARG A 63 22.87 -5.79 -23.38
N VAL A 64 22.33 -4.57 -23.44
CA VAL A 64 22.24 -3.83 -24.69
C VAL A 64 23.46 -2.95 -24.85
N ARG A 65 24.04 -2.96 -26.05
CA ARG A 65 25.20 -2.14 -26.39
C ARG A 65 24.83 -1.06 -27.38
N THR A 66 25.15 0.18 -27.06
CA THR A 66 24.92 1.36 -27.92
C THR A 66 26.19 1.81 -28.62
N ALA A 67 26.02 2.51 -29.74
CA ALA A 67 27.16 3.05 -30.51
C ALA A 67 27.87 4.19 -29.76
N ASN A 68 27.12 5.02 -29.03
CA ASN A 68 27.62 6.18 -28.28
C ASN A 68 27.40 5.99 -26.79
N ASN A 69 28.17 6.75 -25.98
CA ASN A 69 27.85 6.88 -24.57
C ASN A 69 26.53 7.61 -24.40
N CYS A 70 25.59 7.02 -23.69
CA CYS A 70 24.27 7.59 -23.48
C CYS A 70 23.68 7.20 -22.13
N VAL A 71 22.62 7.89 -21.75
CA VAL A 71 21.78 7.57 -20.58
C VAL A 71 20.47 7.02 -21.10
N PRO A 72 20.01 5.82 -20.65
CA PRO A 72 18.73 5.27 -21.05
C PRO A 72 17.59 6.17 -20.56
N ARG A 73 16.51 6.23 -21.35
CA ARG A 73 15.34 7.03 -21.00
C ARG A 73 14.05 6.27 -21.05
N ASP A 74 13.87 5.43 -22.07
CA ASP A 74 12.66 4.65 -22.19
C ASP A 74 12.81 3.53 -23.21
N ILE A 75 11.84 2.60 -23.21
CA ILE A 75 11.75 1.48 -24.12
C ILE A 75 10.29 1.16 -24.43
N VAL A 76 9.98 0.92 -25.68
CA VAL A 76 8.66 0.44 -26.12
C VAL A 76 8.81 -0.65 -27.19
N THR A 77 7.83 -1.55 -27.26
CA THR A 77 7.80 -2.58 -28.31
C THR A 77 7.08 -2.06 -29.56
N ILE A 78 7.72 -2.17 -30.71
CA ILE A 78 7.15 -1.82 -32.03
C ILE A 78 7.44 -2.96 -33.00
N ASN A 79 6.39 -3.52 -33.61
CA ASN A 79 6.49 -4.57 -34.64
C ASN A 79 7.40 -5.76 -34.21
N GLY A 80 7.31 -6.17 -32.95
CA GLY A 80 8.15 -7.26 -32.41
C GLY A 80 9.60 -6.86 -32.09
N LEU A 81 9.99 -5.62 -32.35
CA LEU A 81 11.30 -5.05 -31.99
C LEU A 81 11.17 -4.16 -30.76
N LEU A 82 12.27 -3.98 -30.04
CA LEU A 82 12.39 -3.01 -28.96
C LEU A 82 12.92 -1.70 -29.52
N LEU A 83 12.15 -0.63 -29.39
CA LEU A 83 12.58 0.74 -29.65
C LEU A 83 13.09 1.34 -28.34
N PHE A 84 14.38 1.61 -28.28
CA PHE A 84 15.04 2.26 -27.17
C PHE A 84 15.17 3.76 -27.41
N GLY A 85 14.92 4.53 -26.36
CA GLY A 85 15.17 5.96 -26.31
C GLY A 85 16.31 6.30 -25.35
N TYR A 86 17.18 7.21 -25.78
CA TYR A 86 18.39 7.62 -25.06
C TYR A 86 18.55 9.13 -25.03
N ASN A 87 19.30 9.62 -24.03
CA ASN A 87 19.95 10.92 -24.05
C ASN A 87 21.45 10.74 -24.21
N VAL A 88 21.97 11.22 -25.32
CA VAL A 88 23.37 11.06 -25.71
C VAL A 88 24.22 12.17 -25.14
N PHE A 89 25.41 11.84 -24.66
CA PHE A 89 26.44 12.82 -24.37
C PHE A 89 27.17 13.21 -25.67
N MET A 90 26.89 14.38 -26.18
CA MET A 90 27.28 14.81 -27.54
C MET A 90 28.75 15.17 -27.66
N GLY A 91 29.45 15.50 -26.60
CA GLY A 91 30.87 15.86 -26.62
C GLY A 91 31.19 16.91 -27.71
N LEU A 92 31.94 16.51 -28.72
CA LEU A 92 32.34 17.37 -29.86
C LEU A 92 31.45 17.26 -31.09
N LYS A 93 30.40 16.48 -31.06
CA LYS A 93 29.46 16.30 -32.20
C LYS A 93 28.60 17.55 -32.39
N GLN A 94 28.53 18.06 -33.61
CA GLN A 94 27.83 19.32 -33.90
C GLN A 94 26.33 19.16 -34.16
N GLU A 95 25.91 17.98 -34.59
CA GLU A 95 24.51 17.68 -34.93
C GLU A 95 24.08 16.35 -34.29
N THR A 96 22.84 16.34 -33.77
CA THR A 96 22.20 15.14 -33.25
C THR A 96 21.38 14.48 -34.36
N SER A 97 21.64 13.21 -34.63
CA SER A 97 20.85 12.41 -35.58
C SER A 97 19.84 11.54 -34.81
N VAL A 98 18.83 11.04 -35.54
CA VAL A 98 17.82 10.11 -34.98
C VAL A 98 18.49 8.89 -34.34
N ALA A 99 19.48 8.31 -35.00
CA ALA A 99 20.22 7.15 -34.52
C ALA A 99 21.05 7.40 -33.22
N ASP A 100 21.24 8.65 -32.83
CA ASP A 100 21.87 8.99 -31.56
C ASP A 100 20.89 8.89 -30.38
N VAL A 101 19.60 9.09 -30.64
CA VAL A 101 18.56 9.18 -29.61
C VAL A 101 17.65 7.94 -29.59
N MET A 102 17.50 7.29 -30.75
CA MET A 102 16.62 6.14 -30.92
C MET A 102 17.35 4.98 -31.59
N ALA A 103 17.17 3.76 -31.07
CA ALA A 103 17.74 2.55 -31.67
C ALA A 103 16.73 1.39 -31.59
N LEU A 104 16.75 0.54 -32.62
CA LEU A 104 15.95 -0.68 -32.66
C LEU A 104 16.82 -1.89 -32.31
N HIS A 105 16.25 -2.80 -31.55
CA HIS A 105 16.89 -4.05 -31.16
C HIS A 105 15.92 -5.22 -31.34
N ARG A 106 16.47 -6.39 -31.64
CA ARG A 106 15.73 -7.66 -31.60
C ARG A 106 15.35 -8.00 -30.18
N PHE A 107 14.33 -8.83 -30.05
CA PHE A 107 13.98 -9.47 -28.80
C PHE A 107 13.41 -10.86 -29.10
N GLU A 108 14.31 -11.81 -29.35
CA GLU A 108 13.98 -13.18 -29.72
C GLU A 108 14.62 -14.16 -28.73
N PRO A 109 13.94 -15.26 -28.36
CA PRO A 109 14.55 -16.30 -27.53
C PRO A 109 15.83 -16.86 -28.18
N ALA A 110 16.88 -17.03 -27.39
CA ALA A 110 18.14 -17.60 -27.79
C ALA A 110 18.65 -18.61 -26.73
N ASP A 111 19.68 -19.39 -27.06
CA ASP A 111 20.25 -20.35 -26.12
C ASP A 111 20.76 -19.64 -24.85
N GLY A 112 20.04 -19.86 -23.75
CA GLY A 112 20.37 -19.33 -22.43
C GLY A 112 19.89 -17.90 -22.13
N GLY A 113 19.04 -17.28 -22.98
CA GLY A 113 18.50 -15.95 -22.78
C GLY A 113 17.76 -15.39 -24.00
N TYR A 114 18.09 -14.12 -24.37
CA TYR A 114 17.47 -13.43 -25.49
C TYR A 114 18.51 -12.77 -26.40
N ASP A 115 18.30 -12.82 -27.72
CA ASP A 115 19.04 -11.99 -28.66
C ASP A 115 18.49 -10.56 -28.61
N CYS A 116 19.34 -9.63 -28.14
CA CYS A 116 19.06 -8.20 -28.07
C CYS A 116 19.99 -7.40 -29.00
N SER A 117 20.38 -7.98 -30.14
CA SER A 117 21.25 -7.34 -31.11
C SER A 117 20.58 -6.12 -31.77
N ALA A 118 21.39 -5.10 -32.05
CA ALA A 118 20.91 -3.90 -32.73
C ALA A 118 20.44 -4.20 -34.15
N VAL A 119 19.32 -3.62 -34.53
CA VAL A 119 18.77 -3.66 -35.88
C VAL A 119 19.01 -2.30 -36.56
N PRO A 120 19.69 -2.27 -37.73
CA PRO A 120 19.89 -1.01 -38.45
C PRO A 120 18.54 -0.34 -38.80
N LEU A 121 18.47 0.99 -38.64
CA LEU A 121 17.24 1.73 -38.88
C LEU A 121 16.78 1.65 -40.36
N ASP A 122 17.68 1.49 -41.31
CA ASP A 122 17.38 1.28 -42.72
C ASP A 122 16.76 -0.11 -43.02
N ALA A 123 16.91 -1.05 -42.12
CA ALA A 123 16.35 -2.40 -42.26
C ALA A 123 14.92 -2.54 -41.68
N ALA A 124 14.57 -1.82 -40.61
CA ALA A 124 13.29 -1.96 -39.93
C ALA A 124 12.77 -0.65 -39.31
N GLY A 125 13.48 0.46 -39.47
CA GLY A 125 13.16 1.74 -38.86
C GLY A 125 12.69 2.81 -39.88
N GLU A 126 12.04 2.42 -40.99
CA GLU A 126 11.59 3.36 -42.03
C GLU A 126 10.77 4.52 -41.47
N PHE A 127 9.95 4.28 -40.43
CA PHE A 127 9.14 5.32 -39.78
C PHE A 127 9.99 6.38 -39.05
N LEU A 128 11.22 6.03 -38.65
CA LEU A 128 12.21 6.93 -38.02
C LEU A 128 13.10 7.62 -39.07
N LEU A 129 13.10 7.16 -40.31
CA LEU A 129 13.89 7.68 -41.39
C LEU A 129 13.05 8.45 -42.44
N SER A 130 11.73 8.57 -42.23
CA SER A 130 10.89 9.33 -43.13
C SER A 130 11.40 10.78 -43.25
N GLU A 131 11.31 11.35 -44.45
CA GLU A 131 11.83 12.70 -44.74
C GLU A 131 11.15 13.75 -43.85
N GLU A 132 9.86 13.58 -43.60
CA GLU A 132 9.06 14.48 -42.77
C GLU A 132 9.54 14.44 -41.30
N PHE A 133 9.76 13.24 -40.75
CA PHE A 133 10.26 13.11 -39.38
C PHE A 133 11.71 13.58 -39.25
N ALA A 134 12.59 13.20 -40.17
CA ALA A 134 13.99 13.62 -40.15
C ALA A 134 14.12 15.16 -40.19
N LYS A 135 13.28 15.83 -40.97
CA LYS A 135 13.21 17.29 -41.00
C LYS A 135 12.70 17.89 -39.69
N ALA A 136 11.64 17.33 -39.14
CA ALA A 136 11.07 17.79 -37.88
C ALA A 136 12.05 17.59 -36.71
N PHE A 137 12.74 16.44 -36.67
CA PHE A 137 13.77 16.11 -35.67
C PHE A 137 15.00 17.03 -35.77
N SER A 138 15.51 17.28 -37.00
CA SER A 138 16.59 18.23 -37.23
C SER A 138 16.20 19.65 -36.79
N THR A 139 14.93 20.03 -37.04
CA THR A 139 14.39 21.31 -36.59
C THR A 139 14.35 21.43 -35.07
N LEU A 140 13.99 20.35 -34.35
CA LEU A 140 14.00 20.33 -32.91
C LEU A 140 15.40 20.72 -32.37
N TYR A 141 16.44 20.01 -32.78
CA TYR A 141 17.80 20.24 -32.26
C TYR A 141 18.47 21.52 -32.79
N ARG A 142 17.98 22.06 -33.90
CA ARG A 142 18.41 23.38 -34.38
C ARG A 142 17.96 24.51 -33.46
N TYR A 143 16.73 24.43 -32.97
CA TYR A 143 16.15 25.47 -32.09
C TYR A 143 16.39 25.19 -30.60
N TYR A 144 16.43 23.93 -30.20
CA TYR A 144 16.54 23.49 -28.82
C TYR A 144 17.72 22.52 -28.68
N ARG A 145 18.94 23.06 -28.56
CA ARG A 145 20.18 22.27 -28.53
C ARG A 145 20.24 21.28 -27.36
N ASP A 146 19.63 21.66 -26.24
CA ASP A 146 19.59 20.87 -25.01
C ASP A 146 18.33 20.01 -24.88
N ALA A 147 17.58 19.83 -25.98
CA ALA A 147 16.40 18.98 -25.98
C ALA A 147 16.75 17.56 -25.50
N ARG A 148 15.96 17.06 -24.59
CA ARG A 148 16.14 15.72 -23.98
C ARG A 148 14.89 14.90 -24.20
N LEU A 149 15.06 13.64 -24.60
CA LEU A 149 13.98 12.68 -24.62
C LEU A 149 13.50 12.47 -23.17
N LEU A 150 12.22 12.65 -22.93
CA LEU A 150 11.56 12.38 -21.67
C LEU A 150 11.02 10.96 -21.62
N GLN A 151 10.24 10.60 -22.63
CA GLN A 151 9.44 9.39 -22.61
C GLN A 151 9.05 8.94 -24.03
N LEU A 152 8.94 7.62 -24.20
CA LEU A 152 8.27 6.98 -25.32
C LEU A 152 6.94 6.40 -24.83
N VAL A 153 5.84 6.82 -25.44
CA VAL A 153 4.51 6.30 -25.08
C VAL A 153 3.91 5.58 -26.27
N LYS A 154 3.56 4.32 -26.08
CA LYS A 154 2.83 3.54 -27.07
C LYS A 154 1.47 3.17 -26.53
N ASN A 155 0.45 3.36 -27.35
CA ASN A 155 -0.88 2.77 -27.21
C ASN A 155 -1.25 2.02 -28.51
N ASP A 156 -2.46 1.49 -28.59
CA ASP A 156 -2.90 0.66 -29.73
C ASP A 156 -2.83 1.37 -31.07
N THR A 157 -2.99 2.68 -31.09
CA THR A 157 -3.10 3.48 -32.32
C THR A 157 -1.99 4.50 -32.52
N SER A 158 -1.15 4.72 -31.52
CA SER A 158 -0.17 5.82 -31.54
C SER A 158 1.13 5.45 -30.86
N LEU A 159 2.24 5.95 -31.43
CA LEU A 159 3.53 6.08 -30.79
C LEU A 159 3.83 7.57 -30.60
N LEU A 160 4.20 7.95 -29.40
CA LEU A 160 4.60 9.31 -29.06
C LEU A 160 6.04 9.32 -28.54
N ALA A 161 6.81 10.34 -28.94
CA ALA A 161 8.12 10.62 -28.35
C ALA A 161 8.11 12.04 -27.81
N ALA A 162 8.12 12.18 -26.50
CA ALA A 162 8.08 13.46 -25.80
C ALA A 162 9.51 13.93 -25.49
N PHE A 163 9.80 15.20 -25.81
CA PHE A 163 11.06 15.85 -25.55
C PHE A 163 10.86 17.10 -24.69
N GLN A 164 11.68 17.26 -23.67
CA GLN A 164 11.81 18.51 -22.90
C GLN A 164 12.63 19.49 -23.71
N VAL A 165 12.10 20.70 -23.92
CA VAL A 165 12.73 21.73 -24.76
C VAL A 165 13.04 23.02 -24.00
N GLY A 166 12.60 23.14 -22.75
CA GLY A 166 12.82 24.28 -21.86
C GLY A 166 12.85 23.85 -20.39
N THR A 167 12.76 24.82 -19.49
CA THR A 167 12.85 24.60 -18.04
C THR A 167 11.52 24.26 -17.38
N GLU A 168 10.42 24.70 -17.99
CA GLU A 168 9.08 24.46 -17.45
C GLU A 168 8.58 23.07 -17.83
N HIS A 169 7.77 22.45 -16.98
CA HIS A 169 7.17 21.14 -17.25
C HIS A 169 6.26 21.10 -18.49
N THR A 170 5.78 22.25 -18.92
CA THR A 170 4.95 22.45 -20.10
C THR A 170 5.76 22.64 -21.38
N ASP A 171 7.08 22.90 -21.27
CA ASP A 171 7.97 23.11 -22.40
C ASP A 171 8.33 21.77 -23.05
N ILE A 172 7.35 21.13 -23.64
CA ILE A 172 7.50 19.84 -24.29
C ILE A 172 7.21 19.92 -25.80
N LYS A 173 7.95 19.14 -26.57
CA LYS A 173 7.71 18.86 -27.98
C LYS A 173 7.42 17.38 -28.11
N VAL A 174 6.33 17.01 -28.77
CA VAL A 174 5.91 15.61 -28.88
C VAL A 174 5.76 15.24 -30.34
N PHE A 175 6.58 14.32 -30.80
CA PHE A 175 6.44 13.68 -32.10
C PHE A 175 5.37 12.58 -32.02
N HIS A 176 4.53 12.50 -33.04
CA HIS A 176 3.42 11.59 -33.12
C HIS A 176 3.52 10.72 -34.37
N TRP A 177 3.44 9.41 -34.17
CA TRP A 177 3.23 8.43 -35.24
C TRP A 177 1.91 7.72 -34.99
N ARG A 178 1.18 7.42 -36.07
CA ARG A 178 0.00 6.57 -36.04
C ARG A 178 0.40 5.14 -36.36
N ILE A 179 -0.12 4.20 -35.58
CA ILE A 179 0.01 2.76 -35.78
C ILE A 179 -1.25 2.32 -36.52
N GLU A 180 -1.09 1.81 -37.76
CA GLU A 180 -2.19 1.31 -38.57
C GLU A 180 -2.51 -0.14 -38.21
N GLY A 181 -3.70 -0.62 -38.62
CA GLY A 181 -4.16 -1.97 -38.27
C GLY A 181 -3.33 -3.11 -38.85
N ASP A 182 -2.49 -2.84 -39.85
CA ASP A 182 -1.50 -3.76 -40.43
C ASP A 182 -0.14 -3.71 -39.72
N GLY A 183 -0.02 -2.92 -38.63
CA GLY A 183 1.21 -2.73 -37.87
C GLY A 183 2.13 -1.65 -38.44
N ARG A 184 1.80 -1.04 -39.55
CA ARG A 184 2.60 0.03 -40.17
C ARG A 184 2.57 1.29 -39.31
N VAL A 185 3.76 1.86 -39.05
CA VAL A 185 3.94 3.07 -38.23
C VAL A 185 4.21 4.25 -39.16
N VAL A 186 3.37 5.27 -39.12
CA VAL A 186 3.43 6.42 -40.02
C VAL A 186 3.55 7.71 -39.22
N PHE A 187 4.57 8.53 -39.54
CA PHE A 187 4.75 9.83 -38.90
C PHE A 187 3.58 10.74 -39.26
N VAL A 188 3.04 11.44 -38.27
CA VAL A 188 1.90 12.36 -38.44
C VAL A 188 2.39 13.80 -38.36
N ASP A 189 2.91 14.20 -37.19
CA ASP A 189 3.41 15.56 -36.94
C ASP A 189 4.27 15.67 -35.68
N ASP A 190 4.69 16.89 -35.37
CA ASP A 190 5.43 17.26 -34.15
C ASP A 190 4.55 18.01 -33.12
N ARG A 191 3.23 17.84 -33.17
CA ARG A 191 2.22 18.53 -32.37
C ARG A 191 1.47 17.58 -31.42
N GLY A 192 2.02 16.43 -31.14
CA GLY A 192 1.43 15.41 -30.27
C GLY A 192 1.23 15.79 -28.80
N ALA A 193 1.57 17.03 -28.41
CA ALA A 193 1.43 17.49 -27.01
C ALA A 193 -0.01 17.39 -26.47
N ASN A 194 -1.02 17.57 -27.35
CA ASN A 194 -2.43 17.45 -26.97
C ASN A 194 -2.85 16.00 -26.70
N ILE A 195 -2.10 15.03 -27.21
CA ILE A 195 -2.36 13.59 -27.03
C ILE A 195 -1.53 13.04 -25.86
N TYR A 196 -0.41 13.69 -25.56
CA TYR A 196 0.45 13.36 -24.45
C TYR A 196 -0.10 13.96 -23.15
N VAL A 197 -1.15 13.34 -22.61
CA VAL A 197 -1.83 13.81 -21.40
C VAL A 197 -1.31 13.02 -20.20
N ALA A 198 -0.76 13.75 -19.22
CA ALA A 198 -0.39 13.13 -17.94
C ALA A 198 -1.67 12.73 -17.17
N PRO A 199 -1.72 11.55 -16.59
CA PRO A 199 -2.81 11.17 -15.71
C PRO A 199 -2.91 12.11 -14.50
N SER A 200 -4.10 12.16 -13.87
CA SER A 200 -4.28 12.91 -12.63
C SER A 200 -3.36 12.34 -11.53
N THR A 201 -2.85 13.20 -10.67
CA THR A 201 -2.00 12.81 -9.52
C THR A 201 -2.75 11.86 -8.57
N HIS A 202 -4.05 12.09 -8.40
CA HIS A 202 -4.93 11.32 -7.52
C HIS A 202 -6.14 10.78 -8.31
N ASP A 203 -6.75 9.70 -7.84
CA ASP A 203 -8.04 9.16 -8.32
C ASP A 203 -9.20 9.53 -7.39
N PHE A 204 -8.99 10.48 -6.52
CA PHE A 204 -9.95 11.04 -5.58
C PHE A 204 -9.83 12.56 -5.53
N ASP A 205 -10.86 13.22 -5.01
CA ASP A 205 -10.92 14.66 -4.84
C ASP A 205 -10.61 15.05 -3.39
N TRP A 206 -9.95 16.21 -3.22
CA TRP A 206 -9.69 16.82 -1.93
C TRP A 206 -10.82 17.79 -1.57
N SER A 207 -11.43 17.60 -0.42
CA SER A 207 -12.40 18.54 0.18
C SER A 207 -11.63 19.58 1.00
N GLU A 208 -11.70 20.84 0.60
CA GLU A 208 -11.07 21.92 1.37
C GLU A 208 -11.87 22.17 2.67
N LEU A 209 -11.15 22.44 3.77
CA LEU A 209 -11.74 22.81 5.05
C LEU A 209 -11.80 24.34 5.16
N ASP A 210 -12.97 24.83 5.47
CA ASP A 210 -13.29 26.24 5.62
C ASP A 210 -13.82 26.58 7.02
N ARG A 211 -14.24 27.81 7.20
CA ARG A 211 -14.74 28.30 8.49
C ARG A 211 -15.98 27.60 9.01
N ASP A 212 -16.77 26.98 8.14
CA ASP A 212 -17.98 26.26 8.56
C ASP A 212 -17.62 24.97 9.33
N ALA A 213 -16.44 24.42 9.07
CA ALA A 213 -15.90 23.25 9.79
C ALA A 213 -15.12 23.61 11.07
N GLN A 214 -14.96 24.92 11.38
CA GLN A 214 -14.18 25.36 12.56
C GLN A 214 -14.96 25.23 13.86
N VAL A 215 -14.29 24.70 14.88
CA VAL A 215 -14.76 24.70 16.27
C VAL A 215 -13.91 25.71 17.06
N ALA A 216 -14.57 26.73 17.62
CA ALA A 216 -13.90 27.79 18.35
C ALA A 216 -13.49 27.36 19.76
N GLY A 217 -12.35 27.87 20.26
CA GLY A 217 -11.85 27.61 21.60
C GLY A 217 -10.46 28.20 21.82
N ALA A 218 -9.78 27.77 22.90
CA ALA A 218 -8.38 28.15 23.15
C ALA A 218 -7.44 27.53 22.10
N TYR A 219 -7.74 26.32 21.66
CA TYR A 219 -7.10 25.62 20.56
C TYR A 219 -8.16 25.29 19.51
N PRO A 220 -8.51 26.26 18.64
CA PRO A 220 -9.52 26.07 17.62
C PRO A 220 -9.04 25.01 16.61
N HIS A 221 -9.95 24.18 16.14
CA HIS A 221 -9.62 23.10 15.20
C HIS A 221 -10.69 22.97 14.12
N TYR A 222 -10.34 22.30 13.01
CA TYR A 222 -11.29 21.84 12.02
C TYR A 222 -11.89 20.49 12.45
N ASN A 223 -13.22 20.39 12.41
CA ASN A 223 -13.94 19.13 12.61
C ASN A 223 -14.09 18.41 11.28
N ILE A 224 -13.65 17.16 11.22
CA ILE A 224 -13.79 16.27 10.06
C ILE A 224 -14.68 15.09 10.45
N ASP A 225 -15.94 15.12 10.02
CA ASP A 225 -16.95 14.05 10.20
C ASP A 225 -17.17 13.65 11.67
N ASP A 226 -17.01 14.55 12.65
CA ASP A 226 -17.03 14.25 14.09
C ASP A 226 -16.11 13.09 14.53
N THR A 227 -15.16 12.73 13.69
CA THR A 227 -14.23 11.61 13.87
C THR A 227 -12.80 12.10 14.14
N LEU A 228 -12.43 13.21 13.54
CA LEU A 228 -11.07 13.72 13.52
C LEU A 228 -11.08 15.25 13.65
N PHE A 229 -10.16 15.77 14.44
CA PHE A 229 -10.03 17.20 14.68
C PHE A 229 -8.57 17.61 14.43
N VAL A 230 -8.37 18.64 13.60
CA VAL A 230 -7.03 19.04 13.15
C VAL A 230 -6.81 20.52 13.39
N GLU A 231 -5.67 20.88 13.97
CA GLU A 231 -5.27 22.25 14.24
C GLU A 231 -3.79 22.52 13.93
N ASN A 232 -3.41 23.82 13.91
CA ASN A 232 -2.02 24.28 13.77
C ASN A 232 -1.67 25.38 14.77
N THR A 233 -2.42 25.50 15.86
CA THR A 233 -2.29 26.54 16.87
C THR A 233 -1.29 26.10 17.93
N GLY A 234 -0.39 27.01 18.34
CA GLY A 234 0.56 26.71 19.42
C GLY A 234 1.91 26.13 18.97
N GLY A 235 2.16 26.04 17.68
CA GLY A 235 3.47 25.69 17.11
C GLY A 235 3.56 24.29 16.51
N ASP A 236 2.49 23.50 16.62
CA ASP A 236 2.42 22.16 16.04
C ASP A 236 1.15 21.99 15.19
N ILE A 237 1.22 21.17 14.16
CA ILE A 237 0.03 20.53 13.59
C ILE A 237 -0.37 19.44 14.56
N THR A 238 -1.56 19.56 15.15
CA THR A 238 -2.07 18.55 16.08
C THR A 238 -3.29 17.86 15.51
N VAL A 239 -3.32 16.53 15.65
CA VAL A 239 -4.46 15.68 15.26
C VAL A 239 -5.06 15.08 16.51
N LYS A 240 -6.39 15.23 16.68
CA LYS A 240 -7.16 14.79 17.85
C LYS A 240 -8.31 13.88 17.40
N ILE A 241 -8.71 12.95 18.25
CA ILE A 241 -9.92 12.13 18.07
C ILE A 241 -11.07 12.56 18.96
N GLU A 242 -10.83 13.54 19.83
CA GLU A 242 -11.82 14.12 20.71
C GLU A 242 -12.05 15.60 20.36
N ASN A 243 -13.28 16.06 20.44
CA ASN A 243 -13.64 17.46 20.25
C ASN A 243 -13.21 18.29 21.47
N ASN A 244 -11.91 18.43 21.67
CA ASN A 244 -11.31 19.16 22.78
C ASN A 244 -10.57 20.41 22.29
N THR A 245 -11.16 21.57 22.54
CA THR A 245 -10.58 22.89 22.25
C THR A 245 -9.85 23.51 23.44
N SER A 246 -9.79 22.85 24.60
CA SER A 246 -9.19 23.40 25.83
C SER A 246 -7.67 23.20 25.87
N THR A 247 -7.17 22.15 25.23
CA THR A 247 -5.75 21.79 25.19
C THR A 247 -5.28 21.58 23.74
N GLY A 248 -3.98 21.80 23.48
CA GLY A 248 -3.32 21.46 22.22
C GLY A 248 -2.85 20.00 22.15
N GLU A 249 -3.24 19.15 23.11
CA GLU A 249 -2.85 17.73 23.13
C GLU A 249 -3.69 16.90 22.16
N GLY A 250 -3.04 15.97 21.46
CA GLY A 250 -3.68 15.09 20.50
C GLY A 250 -2.94 13.75 20.38
N ILE A 251 -3.40 12.90 19.46
CA ILE A 251 -2.77 11.61 19.17
C ILE A 251 -1.53 11.75 18.25
N TYR A 252 -1.35 12.92 17.64
CA TYR A 252 -0.22 13.23 16.75
C TYR A 252 0.10 14.72 16.86
N ALA A 253 1.40 15.04 16.80
CA ALA A 253 1.91 16.41 16.74
C ALA A 253 3.11 16.47 15.78
N ASP A 254 3.16 17.52 14.95
CA ASP A 254 4.24 17.76 13.98
C ASP A 254 4.61 19.26 13.98
N PRO A 255 5.82 19.64 14.42
CA PRO A 255 6.22 21.04 14.56
C PRO A 255 6.13 21.83 13.25
N VAL A 256 5.68 23.09 13.34
CA VAL A 256 5.62 24.03 12.23
C VAL A 256 6.70 25.10 12.32
N ASN A 257 7.10 25.67 11.18
CA ASN A 257 8.15 26.69 11.14
C ASN A 257 7.74 28.01 11.78
N GLU A 258 6.47 28.42 11.60
CA GLU A 258 5.93 29.65 12.20
C GLU A 258 5.00 29.29 13.37
N VAL A 259 5.50 29.47 14.58
CA VAL A 259 4.78 29.12 15.82
C VAL A 259 3.56 30.02 16.06
N ASN A 260 3.64 31.32 15.65
CA ASN A 260 2.58 32.26 15.85
C ASN A 260 1.65 32.33 14.63
N GLN A 261 0.91 31.22 14.39
CA GLN A 261 -0.11 31.16 13.35
C GLN A 261 -1.48 30.84 13.95
N THR A 262 -2.51 31.23 13.23
CA THR A 262 -3.89 30.87 13.52
C THR A 262 -4.36 29.80 12.57
N LEU A 263 -5.50 29.20 12.86
CA LEU A 263 -6.10 28.16 12.01
C LEU A 263 -6.35 28.66 10.56
N ASP A 264 -6.75 29.94 10.43
CA ASP A 264 -7.03 30.59 9.14
C ASP A 264 -5.76 30.91 8.30
N ASP A 265 -4.58 30.90 8.90
CA ASP A 265 -3.32 31.18 8.20
C ASP A 265 -2.81 29.95 7.42
N GLY A 266 -3.20 28.74 7.82
CA GLY A 266 -2.89 27.49 7.13
C GLY A 266 -3.96 27.13 6.10
N ARG A 267 -3.61 26.19 5.20
CA ARG A 267 -4.56 25.58 4.27
C ARG A 267 -4.72 24.12 4.59
N PHE A 268 -5.97 23.67 4.68
CA PHE A 268 -6.31 22.30 5.07
C PHE A 268 -7.29 21.70 4.08
N ALA A 269 -7.08 20.45 3.73
CA ALA A 269 -8.06 19.67 3.01
C ALA A 269 -7.96 18.19 3.39
N TYR A 270 -9.04 17.45 3.18
CA TYR A 270 -9.07 16.01 3.45
C TYR A 270 -9.73 15.23 2.32
N ALA A 271 -9.46 13.93 2.32
CA ALA A 271 -10.17 12.95 1.48
C ALA A 271 -10.43 11.68 2.30
N LYS A 272 -11.57 11.04 2.04
CA LYS A 272 -11.97 9.80 2.72
C LYS A 272 -11.94 8.63 1.75
N LEU A 273 -11.12 7.64 2.04
CA LEU A 273 -10.86 6.51 1.16
C LEU A 273 -10.94 5.19 1.94
N GLY A 274 -11.95 4.38 1.66
CA GLY A 274 -12.04 3.02 2.21
C GLY A 274 -11.91 2.93 3.74
N GLY A 275 -12.38 3.96 4.47
CA GLY A 275 -12.27 4.04 5.93
C GLY A 275 -10.98 4.71 6.44
N LEU A 276 -10.09 5.15 5.55
CA LEU A 276 -8.95 6.01 5.88
C LEU A 276 -9.30 7.48 5.66
N TYR A 277 -8.71 8.36 6.45
CA TYR A 277 -8.75 9.80 6.21
C TYR A 277 -7.35 10.26 5.79
N LEU A 278 -7.26 10.82 4.60
CA LEU A 278 -6.07 11.51 4.13
C LEU A 278 -6.26 13.00 4.42
N ILE A 279 -5.23 13.63 4.96
CA ILE A 279 -5.26 15.05 5.29
C ILE A 279 -4.05 15.69 4.64
N LYS A 280 -4.25 16.81 3.96
CA LYS A 280 -3.13 17.64 3.50
C LYS A 280 -3.19 19.00 4.15
N ILE A 281 -2.05 19.47 4.60
CA ILE A 281 -1.90 20.70 5.36
C ILE A 281 -0.74 21.49 4.79
N LEU A 282 -0.97 22.75 4.49
CA LEU A 282 0.07 23.71 4.18
C LEU A 282 0.13 24.72 5.33
N PRO A 283 1.10 24.61 6.25
CA PRO A 283 1.28 25.57 7.32
C PRO A 283 1.62 26.98 6.81
N PHE A 284 1.37 27.98 7.63
CA PHE A 284 1.66 29.36 7.27
C PHE A 284 3.15 29.57 6.95
N ARG A 285 3.45 30.23 5.82
CA ARG A 285 4.80 30.50 5.30
C ARG A 285 5.64 29.26 4.96
N GLU A 286 5.05 28.09 4.92
CA GLU A 286 5.70 26.92 4.35
C GLU A 286 5.35 26.78 2.87
N GLU A 287 6.27 26.21 2.07
CA GLU A 287 6.08 26.02 0.63
C GLU A 287 5.62 24.59 0.31
N ALA A 288 5.92 23.64 1.19
CA ALA A 288 5.61 22.23 1.00
C ALA A 288 4.36 21.81 1.78
N TRP A 289 3.48 21.10 1.10
CA TRP A 289 2.34 20.45 1.74
C TRP A 289 2.81 19.25 2.56
N ARG A 290 2.19 19.04 3.72
CA ARG A 290 2.35 17.85 4.55
C ARG A 290 1.14 16.95 4.37
N TYR A 291 1.37 15.66 4.21
CA TYR A 291 0.30 14.68 3.99
C TYR A 291 0.28 13.68 5.13
N LEU A 292 -0.89 13.53 5.76
CA LEU A 292 -1.12 12.64 6.88
C LEU A 292 -2.16 11.59 6.51
N VAL A 293 -1.96 10.36 6.97
CA VAL A 293 -2.95 9.29 6.93
C VAL A 293 -3.43 9.03 8.34
N PHE A 294 -4.71 9.21 8.59
CA PHE A 294 -5.35 8.79 9.83
C PHE A 294 -6.17 7.52 9.60
N ASN A 295 -5.96 6.54 10.47
CA ASN A 295 -6.71 5.29 10.47
C ASN A 295 -7.60 5.20 11.72
N PRO A 296 -8.93 5.32 11.61
CA PRO A 296 -9.84 5.26 12.74
C PRO A 296 -9.82 3.93 13.50
N ARG A 297 -9.48 2.81 12.82
CA ARG A 297 -9.43 1.48 13.44
C ARG A 297 -8.28 1.33 14.44
N THR A 298 -7.14 1.96 14.13
CA THR A 298 -5.94 1.89 14.96
C THR A 298 -5.72 3.14 15.80
N SER A 299 -6.53 4.19 15.57
CA SER A 299 -6.36 5.54 16.12
C SER A 299 -4.95 6.10 15.91
N ALA A 300 -4.33 5.76 14.78
CA ALA A 300 -2.94 6.12 14.46
C ALA A 300 -2.91 7.13 13.30
N VAL A 301 -1.95 8.06 13.38
CA VAL A 301 -1.63 9.02 12.32
C VAL A 301 -0.21 8.77 11.84
N LEU A 302 -0.02 8.78 10.52
CA LEU A 302 1.28 8.64 9.88
C LEU A 302 1.44 9.74 8.83
N ARG A 303 2.59 10.43 8.83
CA ARG A 303 2.96 11.38 7.79
C ARG A 303 3.58 10.65 6.60
N ILE A 304 3.04 10.90 5.39
CA ILE A 304 3.48 10.28 4.14
C ILE A 304 3.40 11.34 3.03
N ASP A 305 4.45 12.14 2.88
CA ASP A 305 4.45 13.27 1.94
C ASP A 305 4.43 12.80 0.46
N ALA A 306 4.88 11.59 0.15
CA ALA A 306 4.78 10.98 -1.18
C ALA A 306 3.35 10.85 -1.74
N ILE A 307 2.32 10.94 -0.89
CA ILE A 307 0.92 11.03 -1.32
C ILE A 307 0.70 12.25 -2.22
N GLY A 308 1.45 13.34 -1.99
CA GLY A 308 1.38 14.56 -2.79
C GLY A 308 1.88 14.38 -4.22
N ASP A 309 2.85 13.52 -4.44
CA ASP A 309 3.42 13.24 -5.77
C ASP A 309 2.54 12.30 -6.59
N GLY A 310 1.88 11.34 -5.92
CA GLY A 310 0.95 10.41 -6.55
C GLY A 310 0.32 9.49 -5.52
N CYS A 311 -0.98 9.28 -5.61
CA CYS A 311 -1.68 8.33 -4.74
C CYS A 311 -2.87 7.72 -5.48
N ARG A 312 -3.05 6.41 -5.30
CA ARG A 312 -4.15 5.64 -5.86
C ARG A 312 -4.81 4.80 -4.78
N GLN A 313 -6.12 4.70 -4.85
CA GLN A 313 -6.86 3.78 -4.01
C GLN A 313 -6.59 2.34 -4.46
N LEU A 314 -6.35 1.46 -3.49
CA LEU A 314 -6.27 0.02 -3.74
C LEU A 314 -7.68 -0.55 -3.96
N PRO A 315 -7.83 -1.63 -4.76
CA PRO A 315 -9.13 -2.25 -5.00
C PRO A 315 -9.82 -2.65 -3.69
N GLU A 316 -11.15 -2.70 -3.73
CA GLU A 316 -12.00 -3.21 -2.63
C GLU A 316 -11.74 -2.48 -1.29
N ASP A 317 -11.43 -1.20 -1.36
CA ASP A 317 -11.11 -0.37 -0.20
C ASP A 317 -9.98 -0.92 0.68
N HIS A 318 -9.05 -1.68 0.07
CA HIS A 318 -7.93 -2.27 0.81
C HIS A 318 -6.96 -1.24 1.38
N GLY A 319 -6.98 0.00 0.88
CA GLY A 319 -6.11 1.09 1.32
C GLY A 319 -5.61 1.93 0.16
N ILE A 320 -4.37 2.41 0.25
CA ILE A 320 -3.75 3.29 -0.72
C ILE A 320 -2.35 2.80 -1.12
N VAL A 321 -1.94 3.12 -2.35
CA VAL A 321 -0.58 2.97 -2.86
C VAL A 321 -0.08 4.32 -3.35
N PHE A 322 1.21 4.61 -3.11
CA PHE A 322 1.87 5.85 -3.44
C PHE A 322 3.34 5.58 -3.83
N PRO A 323 4.05 6.53 -4.43
CA PRO A 323 5.47 6.33 -4.73
C PRO A 323 6.24 5.88 -3.49
N GLY A 324 6.90 4.73 -3.60
CA GLY A 324 7.70 4.16 -2.53
C GLY A 324 6.95 3.49 -1.40
N GLY A 325 5.63 3.22 -1.52
CA GLY A 325 4.95 2.51 -0.45
C GLY A 325 3.46 2.24 -0.62
N TYR A 326 2.90 1.66 0.42
CA TYR A 326 1.44 1.46 0.54
C TYR A 326 1.00 1.52 2.00
N TYR A 327 -0.28 1.81 2.21
CA TYR A 327 -0.93 1.78 3.52
C TYR A 327 -2.29 1.08 3.40
N LEU A 328 -2.49 0.02 4.17
CA LEU A 328 -3.73 -0.76 4.17
C LEU A 328 -4.75 -0.25 5.21
N ALA A 329 -6.02 -0.38 4.91
CA ALA A 329 -7.12 -0.02 5.82
C ALA A 329 -7.06 -0.76 7.18
N GLY A 330 -6.42 -1.93 7.24
CA GLY A 330 -6.14 -2.66 8.48
C GLY A 330 -5.03 -2.07 9.36
N GLY A 331 -4.33 -1.01 8.92
CA GLY A 331 -3.24 -0.37 9.65
C GLY A 331 -1.84 -0.88 9.28
N THR A 332 -1.73 -1.94 8.50
CA THR A 332 -0.45 -2.40 7.98
C THR A 332 0.04 -1.47 6.87
N TYR A 333 1.30 -1.07 6.93
CA TYR A 333 1.92 -0.26 5.88
C TYR A 333 3.36 -0.66 5.65
N LYS A 334 3.90 -0.27 4.50
CA LYS A 334 5.31 -0.45 4.17
C LYS A 334 5.81 0.74 3.37
N LEU A 335 6.93 1.28 3.80
CA LEU A 335 7.70 2.28 3.06
C LEU A 335 8.95 1.59 2.53
N PHE A 336 9.14 1.63 1.21
CA PHE A 336 10.31 1.06 0.56
C PHE A 336 11.43 2.09 0.55
N GLU A 337 12.63 1.62 0.85
CA GLU A 337 13.84 2.43 0.72
C GLU A 337 14.15 2.74 -0.75
N GLY A 338 14.60 3.95 -1.04
CA GLY A 338 14.97 4.38 -2.38
C GLY A 338 14.62 5.83 -2.63
N ASP A 339 15.06 6.34 -3.78
CA ASP A 339 14.73 7.68 -4.26
C ASP A 339 13.38 7.65 -4.98
N ASN A 340 12.32 7.95 -4.23
CA ASN A 340 10.93 7.96 -4.70
C ASN A 340 10.34 9.38 -4.78
N GLU A 341 11.15 10.43 -4.59
CA GLU A 341 10.71 11.83 -4.65
C GLU A 341 10.30 12.22 -6.07
N ASP A 342 9.34 13.12 -6.21
CA ASP A 342 8.83 13.67 -7.48
C ASP A 342 8.30 12.61 -8.49
N MET A 343 8.02 11.40 -8.03
CA MET A 343 7.44 10.36 -8.85
C MET A 343 5.93 10.54 -9.00
N ARG A 344 5.46 10.69 -10.23
CA ARG A 344 4.03 10.84 -10.52
C ARG A 344 3.44 9.54 -11.04
N PHE A 345 2.18 9.31 -10.71
CA PHE A 345 1.44 8.20 -11.27
C PHE A 345 1.37 8.31 -12.80
N GLU A 346 1.67 7.21 -13.48
CA GLU A 346 1.59 7.11 -14.94
C GLU A 346 0.42 6.25 -15.38
N ARG A 347 0.36 5.01 -14.94
CA ARG A 347 -0.73 4.09 -15.30
C ARG A 347 -0.84 2.92 -14.33
N MET A 348 -1.95 2.21 -14.49
CA MET A 348 -2.24 0.97 -13.78
C MET A 348 -2.53 -0.12 -14.80
N ILE A 349 -1.94 -1.31 -14.60
CA ILE A 349 -2.14 -2.48 -15.44
C ILE A 349 -2.69 -3.59 -14.57
N LYS A 350 -3.87 -4.09 -14.92
CA LYS A 350 -4.49 -5.23 -14.23
C LYS A 350 -4.11 -6.53 -14.92
N SER A 351 -3.73 -7.54 -14.16
CA SER A 351 -3.57 -8.87 -14.72
C SER A 351 -4.94 -9.47 -15.10
N PRO A 352 -5.04 -10.22 -16.20
CA PRO A 352 -6.29 -10.86 -16.59
C PRO A 352 -6.82 -11.85 -15.56
N ASN A 353 -5.95 -12.40 -14.72
CA ASN A 353 -6.33 -13.28 -13.61
C ASN A 353 -7.02 -12.52 -12.46
N GLY A 354 -7.02 -11.17 -12.46
CA GLY A 354 -7.66 -10.34 -11.46
C GLY A 354 -6.98 -10.33 -10.08
N GLU A 355 -5.84 -11.02 -9.92
CA GLU A 355 -5.12 -11.13 -8.64
C GLU A 355 -4.11 -10.00 -8.45
N ASP A 356 -3.46 -9.56 -9.54
CA ASP A 356 -2.34 -8.63 -9.48
C ASP A 356 -2.63 -7.34 -10.22
N ILE A 357 -2.13 -6.24 -9.67
CA ILE A 357 -2.23 -4.90 -10.27
C ILE A 357 -0.87 -4.24 -10.20
N LEU A 358 -0.37 -3.85 -11.36
CA LEU A 358 0.87 -3.10 -11.49
C LEU A 358 0.56 -1.60 -11.51
N TYR A 359 1.05 -0.89 -10.51
CA TYR A 359 1.05 0.56 -10.44
C TYR A 359 2.39 1.08 -10.94
N VAL A 360 2.35 1.98 -11.90
CA VAL A 360 3.54 2.57 -12.50
C VAL A 360 3.63 4.03 -12.09
N PHE A 361 4.76 4.38 -11.50
CA PHE A 361 5.13 5.75 -11.19
C PHE A 361 6.36 6.13 -11.99
N HIS A 362 6.42 7.38 -12.43
CA HIS A 362 7.48 7.90 -13.31
C HIS A 362 7.95 9.29 -12.86
N ARG A 363 9.25 9.47 -12.80
CA ARG A 363 9.90 10.76 -12.59
C ARG A 363 10.44 11.29 -13.91
N ARG A 364 9.88 12.40 -14.38
CA ARG A 364 10.24 12.99 -15.69
C ARG A 364 11.67 13.54 -15.74
N ALA A 365 12.19 14.00 -14.61
CA ALA A 365 13.51 14.67 -14.55
C ALA A 365 14.63 13.77 -15.10
N ASP A 366 14.64 12.51 -14.73
CA ASP A 366 15.69 11.53 -15.08
C ASP A 366 15.18 10.29 -15.83
N GLY A 367 13.87 10.14 -15.99
CA GLY A 367 13.25 8.99 -16.66
C GLY A 367 13.18 7.75 -15.78
N HIS A 368 13.18 7.93 -14.46
CA HIS A 368 13.11 6.82 -13.50
C HIS A 368 11.67 6.34 -13.32
N TYR A 369 11.47 5.03 -13.41
CA TYR A 369 10.21 4.35 -13.16
C TYR A 369 10.30 3.53 -11.87
N ALA A 370 9.22 3.51 -11.11
CA ALA A 370 8.97 2.57 -10.03
C ALA A 370 7.72 1.75 -10.37
N LEU A 371 7.89 0.44 -10.51
CA LEU A 371 6.84 -0.51 -10.81
C LEU A 371 6.46 -1.24 -9.52
N LEU A 372 5.25 -1.01 -9.01
CA LEU A 372 4.74 -1.56 -7.76
C LEU A 372 3.63 -2.57 -8.07
N SER A 373 3.88 -3.86 -7.88
CA SER A 373 2.89 -4.92 -8.08
C SER A 373 2.15 -5.19 -6.78
N TYR A 374 0.85 -4.91 -6.76
CA TYR A 374 -0.05 -5.22 -5.65
C TYR A 374 -0.78 -6.53 -5.90
N ASN A 375 -0.76 -7.43 -4.92
CA ASN A 375 -1.48 -8.70 -4.96
C ASN A 375 -2.73 -8.65 -4.06
N LEU A 376 -3.91 -8.89 -4.64
CA LEU A 376 -5.20 -8.80 -3.95
C LEU A 376 -5.34 -9.84 -2.83
N ILE A 377 -4.85 -11.05 -3.06
CA ILE A 377 -4.98 -12.16 -2.10
C ILE A 377 -4.06 -11.95 -0.91
N ARG A 378 -2.78 -11.63 -1.19
CA ARG A 378 -1.78 -11.38 -0.14
C ARG A 378 -2.00 -10.07 0.59
N LYS A 379 -2.66 -9.08 -0.06
CA LYS A 379 -2.80 -7.68 0.37
C LYS A 379 -1.43 -7.04 0.63
N GLU A 380 -0.52 -7.24 -0.29
CA GLU A 380 0.85 -6.74 -0.21
C GLU A 380 1.30 -6.18 -1.55
N VAL A 381 2.22 -5.23 -1.49
CA VAL A 381 2.97 -4.77 -2.64
C VAL A 381 4.33 -5.45 -2.63
N ASP A 382 4.69 -6.07 -3.74
CA ASP A 382 6.02 -6.66 -3.91
C ASP A 382 7.10 -5.56 -3.92
N THR A 383 8.37 -5.94 -3.74
CA THR A 383 9.48 -5.00 -3.81
C THR A 383 9.46 -4.27 -5.16
N PRO A 384 9.49 -2.93 -5.17
CA PRO A 384 9.43 -2.15 -6.40
C PRO A 384 10.54 -2.51 -7.40
N ILE A 385 10.18 -2.58 -8.67
CA ILE A 385 11.16 -2.70 -9.75
C ILE A 385 11.49 -1.28 -10.22
N HIS A 386 12.72 -0.84 -9.94
CA HIS A 386 13.23 0.46 -10.39
C HIS A 386 13.95 0.32 -11.73
N CYS A 387 13.59 1.15 -12.71
CA CYS A 387 14.17 1.09 -14.05
C CYS A 387 14.12 2.47 -14.77
N HIS A 388 14.75 2.56 -15.95
CA HIS A 388 14.75 3.72 -16.82
C HIS A 388 14.05 3.40 -18.15
N GLY A 389 12.94 2.73 -18.06
CA GLY A 389 12.12 2.28 -19.16
C GLY A 389 11.75 0.81 -19.04
N TYR A 390 10.54 0.51 -19.47
CA TYR A 390 10.01 -0.85 -19.46
C TYR A 390 9.11 -1.08 -20.67
N SER A 391 9.02 -2.33 -21.09
CA SER A 391 8.06 -2.77 -22.11
C SER A 391 7.43 -4.09 -21.67
N LEU A 392 6.10 -4.13 -21.72
CA LEU A 392 5.30 -5.30 -21.40
C LEU A 392 4.81 -5.93 -22.70
N PHE A 393 5.02 -7.23 -22.84
CA PHE A 393 4.58 -8.05 -23.96
C PHE A 393 3.26 -8.76 -23.66
N ASP A 394 2.55 -9.17 -24.71
CA ASP A 394 1.24 -9.83 -24.60
C ASP A 394 1.28 -11.13 -23.78
N ASP A 395 2.38 -11.84 -23.78
CA ASP A 395 2.60 -13.07 -23.02
C ASP A 395 3.06 -12.85 -21.57
N GLY A 396 3.05 -11.61 -21.09
CA GLY A 396 3.41 -11.24 -19.73
C GLY A 396 4.91 -11.09 -19.50
N ARG A 397 5.75 -11.19 -20.54
CA ARG A 397 7.17 -10.84 -20.41
C ARG A 397 7.31 -9.33 -20.25
N LEU A 398 7.99 -8.94 -19.18
CA LEU A 398 8.31 -7.55 -18.88
C LEU A 398 9.81 -7.35 -19.06
N VAL A 399 10.18 -6.48 -19.98
CA VAL A 399 11.57 -6.06 -20.19
C VAL A 399 11.79 -4.75 -19.44
N VAL A 400 12.81 -4.69 -18.60
CA VAL A 400 13.18 -3.47 -17.87
C VAL A 400 14.61 -3.08 -18.19
N PHE A 401 14.81 -1.79 -18.41
CA PHE A 401 16.06 -1.18 -18.80
C PHE A 401 16.60 -0.40 -17.62
N ARG A 402 17.72 -0.85 -17.05
CA ARG A 402 18.29 -0.25 -15.83
C ARG A 402 19.48 0.61 -16.14
N SER A 403 19.51 1.84 -15.65
CA SER A 403 20.74 2.59 -15.51
C SER A 403 21.46 2.12 -14.24
N VAL A 404 22.74 1.85 -14.35
CA VAL A 404 23.60 1.52 -13.20
C VAL A 404 24.15 2.78 -12.55
N SER A 405 24.24 3.86 -13.34
CA SER A 405 24.71 5.18 -12.91
C SER A 405 24.12 6.25 -13.82
N GLU A 406 24.10 7.49 -13.38
CA GLU A 406 23.76 8.65 -14.22
C GLU A 406 24.86 8.98 -15.24
N GLU A 407 26.01 8.34 -15.15
CA GLU A 407 27.10 8.54 -16.09
C GLU A 407 26.78 7.86 -17.43
N PRO A 408 26.96 8.58 -18.56
CA PRO A 408 26.73 8.00 -19.88
C PRO A 408 27.64 6.82 -20.17
N THR A 409 27.05 5.68 -20.49
CA THR A 409 27.76 4.43 -20.82
C THR A 409 27.38 3.89 -22.19
N ARG A 410 28.08 2.85 -22.66
CA ARG A 410 27.74 2.11 -23.89
C ARG A 410 27.11 0.76 -23.65
N VAL A 411 27.09 0.33 -22.40
CA VAL A 411 26.58 -1.00 -22.03
C VAL A 411 25.53 -0.82 -20.96
N HIS A 412 24.31 -1.25 -21.26
CA HIS A 412 23.15 -1.05 -20.40
C HIS A 412 22.59 -2.40 -19.97
N PRO A 413 22.50 -2.66 -18.68
CA PRO A 413 21.84 -3.86 -18.15
C PRO A 413 20.34 -3.82 -18.49
N MET A 414 19.83 -4.97 -18.88
CA MET A 414 18.41 -5.21 -19.15
C MET A 414 18.01 -6.49 -18.44
N GLN A 415 16.85 -6.49 -17.80
CA GLN A 415 16.27 -7.68 -17.17
C GLN A 415 14.99 -8.05 -17.90
N VAL A 416 14.80 -9.35 -18.07
CA VAL A 416 13.55 -9.92 -18.56
C VAL A 416 12.87 -10.64 -17.41
N TRP A 417 11.64 -10.23 -17.15
CA TRP A 417 10.80 -10.79 -16.10
C TRP A 417 9.63 -11.54 -16.72
N GLN A 418 9.27 -12.68 -16.15
CA GLN A 418 7.96 -13.27 -16.37
C GLN A 418 7.01 -12.70 -15.33
N THR A 419 5.85 -12.24 -15.78
CA THR A 419 4.86 -11.57 -14.93
C THR A 419 3.45 -12.10 -15.22
N PRO A 420 2.47 -11.87 -14.34
CA PRO A 420 1.07 -12.21 -14.58
C PRO A 420 0.34 -11.21 -15.49
N PHE A 421 0.99 -10.14 -15.92
CA PHE A 421 0.39 -9.06 -16.70
C PHE A 421 0.39 -9.39 -18.20
N THR A 422 -0.38 -10.43 -18.56
CA THR A 422 -0.58 -10.79 -19.98
C THR A 422 -1.66 -9.91 -20.61
N SER A 423 -1.72 -9.86 -21.96
CA SER A 423 -2.85 -9.23 -22.64
C SER A 423 -4.14 -10.06 -22.47
N ALA A 424 -5.30 -9.41 -22.59
CA ALA A 424 -6.59 -10.09 -22.50
C ALA A 424 -6.76 -11.11 -23.64
N GLU A 425 -6.23 -10.83 -24.83
CA GLU A 425 -6.24 -11.70 -26.00
C GLU A 425 -5.39 -12.95 -25.76
N PHE A 426 -4.21 -12.79 -25.19
CA PHE A 426 -3.32 -13.90 -24.85
C PHE A 426 -3.97 -14.79 -23.77
N ALA A 427 -4.52 -14.20 -22.72
CA ALA A 427 -5.23 -14.93 -21.68
C ALA A 427 -6.44 -15.71 -22.23
N ALA A 428 -7.20 -15.10 -23.14
CA ALA A 428 -8.36 -15.74 -23.77
C ALA A 428 -7.96 -16.88 -24.75
N SER A 429 -6.75 -16.89 -25.29
CA SER A 429 -6.24 -17.95 -26.16
C SER A 429 -5.80 -19.20 -25.39
N THR A 430 -5.67 -19.13 -24.08
CA THR A 430 -5.33 -20.26 -23.22
C THR A 430 -6.56 -21.14 -23.04
N GLU A 431 -6.47 -22.43 -23.45
CA GLU A 431 -7.54 -23.40 -23.25
C GLU A 431 -7.78 -23.60 -21.76
N VAL A 432 -9.02 -23.34 -21.31
CA VAL A 432 -9.45 -23.58 -19.94
C VAL A 432 -10.29 -24.87 -19.92
N ASP A 433 -10.04 -25.74 -18.96
CA ASP A 433 -10.78 -26.96 -18.72
C ASP A 433 -12.26 -26.69 -18.43
N ASP A 434 -13.17 -27.66 -18.68
CA ASP A 434 -14.62 -27.57 -18.38
C ASP A 434 -14.95 -27.95 -16.91
N SER A 435 -13.99 -27.74 -15.99
CA SER A 435 -14.13 -28.01 -14.56
C SER A 435 -15.09 -27.06 -13.87
N PHE A 436 -15.53 -27.40 -12.66
CA PHE A 436 -16.36 -26.53 -11.84
C PHE A 436 -15.67 -25.18 -11.56
N LEU A 437 -14.39 -25.20 -11.21
CA LEU A 437 -13.63 -23.96 -10.93
C LEU A 437 -13.52 -23.06 -12.17
N ALA A 438 -13.38 -23.66 -13.37
CA ALA A 438 -13.40 -22.91 -14.61
C ALA A 438 -14.74 -22.19 -14.84
N LYS A 439 -15.86 -22.84 -14.50
CA LYS A 439 -17.21 -22.26 -14.61
C LYS A 439 -17.47 -21.15 -13.59
N VAL A 440 -16.89 -21.23 -12.39
CA VAL A 440 -16.93 -20.15 -11.41
C VAL A 440 -16.17 -18.92 -11.93
N GLY A 441 -15.05 -19.16 -12.58
CA GLY A 441 -14.20 -18.13 -13.16
C GLY A 441 -13.17 -17.57 -12.19
N ASN A 442 -11.99 -17.24 -12.75
CA ASN A 442 -10.83 -16.85 -11.96
C ASN A 442 -11.05 -15.60 -11.09
N ALA A 443 -11.70 -14.56 -11.62
CA ALA A 443 -11.94 -13.32 -10.89
C ALA A 443 -12.82 -13.52 -9.63
N GLU A 444 -13.85 -14.37 -9.72
CA GLU A 444 -14.70 -14.71 -8.58
C GLU A 444 -13.96 -15.56 -7.54
N LEU A 445 -13.15 -16.50 -7.99
CA LEU A 445 -12.30 -17.29 -7.09
C LEU A 445 -11.28 -16.42 -6.36
N VAL A 446 -10.62 -15.48 -7.04
CA VAL A 446 -9.65 -14.56 -6.44
C VAL A 446 -10.31 -13.74 -5.31
N ARG A 447 -11.48 -13.17 -5.55
CA ARG A 447 -12.22 -12.39 -4.54
C ARG A 447 -12.59 -13.25 -3.33
N GLY A 448 -13.23 -14.41 -3.56
CA GLY A 448 -13.64 -15.29 -2.46
C GLY A 448 -12.47 -15.84 -1.65
N ILE A 449 -11.34 -16.14 -2.31
CA ILE A 449 -10.08 -16.53 -1.66
C ILE A 449 -9.53 -15.37 -0.83
N SER A 450 -9.47 -14.16 -1.39
CA SER A 450 -9.01 -12.95 -0.68
C SER A 450 -9.84 -12.69 0.57
N ASP A 451 -11.17 -12.76 0.45
CA ASP A 451 -12.09 -12.57 1.57
C ASP A 451 -11.97 -13.68 2.62
N SER A 452 -11.74 -14.93 2.21
CA SER A 452 -11.48 -16.04 3.14
C SER A 452 -10.18 -15.82 3.93
N PHE A 453 -9.11 -15.38 3.27
CA PHE A 453 -7.86 -14.98 3.93
C PHE A 453 -8.05 -13.76 4.85
N ALA A 454 -8.97 -12.85 4.54
CA ALA A 454 -9.25 -11.73 5.43
C ALA A 454 -9.77 -12.19 6.80
N ILE A 455 -10.66 -13.21 6.85
CA ILE A 455 -11.12 -13.81 8.10
C ILE A 455 -9.94 -14.42 8.88
N THR A 456 -9.07 -15.17 8.22
CA THR A 456 -7.92 -15.82 8.89
C THR A 456 -6.93 -14.80 9.46
N ARG A 457 -6.74 -13.65 8.78
CA ARG A 457 -5.90 -12.55 9.30
C ARG A 457 -6.51 -11.88 10.53
N LEU A 458 -7.83 -11.65 10.55
CA LEU A 458 -8.51 -11.12 11.73
C LEU A 458 -8.32 -12.03 12.95
N LEU A 459 -8.34 -13.35 12.75
CA LEU A 459 -8.12 -14.34 13.79
C LEU A 459 -6.66 -14.46 14.25
N GLY A 460 -5.71 -14.05 13.42
CA GLY A 460 -4.27 -14.05 13.71
C GLY A 460 -3.77 -12.81 14.44
N ALA A 461 -4.63 -11.87 14.84
CA ALA A 461 -4.24 -10.70 15.61
C ALA A 461 -3.73 -11.08 17.01
N ASP A 462 -2.61 -10.50 17.44
CA ASP A 462 -1.97 -10.82 18.73
C ASP A 462 -2.88 -10.49 19.92
N GLU A 463 -3.62 -9.38 19.87
CA GLU A 463 -4.59 -8.96 20.86
C GLU A 463 -5.96 -8.70 20.21
N PRO A 464 -6.79 -9.75 20.01
CA PRO A 464 -8.09 -9.57 19.43
C PRO A 464 -9.02 -8.79 20.37
N SER A 465 -9.61 -7.72 19.87
CA SER A 465 -10.65 -6.94 20.55
C SER A 465 -12.05 -7.52 20.27
N ARG A 466 -13.05 -7.06 21.03
CA ARG A 466 -14.46 -7.36 20.70
C ARG A 466 -14.78 -7.05 19.24
N HIS A 467 -14.34 -5.90 18.76
CA HIS A 467 -14.55 -5.45 17.38
C HIS A 467 -13.93 -6.41 16.34
N THR A 468 -12.80 -7.03 16.66
CA THR A 468 -12.19 -8.06 15.80
C THR A 468 -13.14 -9.24 15.58
N PHE A 469 -13.83 -9.71 16.62
CA PHE A 469 -14.78 -10.82 16.50
C PHE A 469 -16.08 -10.41 15.80
N GLU A 470 -16.53 -9.18 16.00
CA GLU A 470 -17.67 -8.60 15.25
C GLU A 470 -17.35 -8.50 13.76
N ASP A 471 -16.14 -8.07 13.40
CA ASP A 471 -15.64 -8.05 12.01
C ASP A 471 -15.58 -9.46 11.41
N VAL A 472 -15.18 -10.46 12.18
CA VAL A 472 -15.16 -11.88 11.75
C VAL A 472 -16.58 -12.35 11.42
N VAL A 473 -17.56 -12.05 12.28
CA VAL A 473 -18.96 -12.42 12.04
C VAL A 473 -19.52 -11.71 10.80
N ALA A 474 -19.33 -10.40 10.71
CA ALA A 474 -19.81 -9.59 9.59
C ALA A 474 -19.18 -10.02 8.25
N THR A 475 -17.86 -10.26 8.24
CA THR A 475 -17.15 -10.71 7.03
C THR A 475 -17.58 -12.12 6.64
N SER A 476 -17.78 -13.03 7.61
CA SER A 476 -18.28 -14.38 7.36
C SER A 476 -19.67 -14.39 6.73
N ALA A 477 -20.58 -13.55 7.24
CA ALA A 477 -21.93 -13.41 6.69
C ALA A 477 -21.88 -12.89 5.24
N ARG A 478 -21.15 -11.79 5.00
CA ARG A 478 -20.97 -11.22 3.67
C ARG A 478 -20.41 -12.25 2.68
N LEU A 479 -19.42 -13.02 3.07
CA LEU A 479 -18.75 -14.02 2.23
C LEU A 479 -19.72 -15.15 1.82
N ILE A 480 -20.54 -15.65 2.76
CA ILE A 480 -21.54 -16.67 2.50
C ILE A 480 -22.63 -16.18 1.53
N ASP A 481 -23.01 -14.90 1.64
CA ASP A 481 -24.03 -14.29 0.79
C ASP A 481 -23.51 -13.95 -0.60
N SER A 482 -22.22 -13.56 -0.71
CA SER A 482 -21.62 -13.13 -1.97
C SER A 482 -21.22 -14.29 -2.89
N TYR A 483 -20.81 -15.45 -2.34
CA TYR A 483 -20.22 -16.54 -3.12
C TYR A 483 -21.01 -17.84 -3.02
N TYR A 484 -21.88 -18.08 -4.02
CA TYR A 484 -22.74 -19.26 -4.10
C TYR A 484 -21.98 -20.60 -4.11
N TRP A 485 -20.78 -20.60 -4.67
CA TRP A 485 -19.92 -21.75 -4.91
C TRP A 485 -19.23 -22.30 -3.65
N LEU A 486 -19.18 -21.55 -2.55
CA LEU A 486 -18.51 -21.96 -1.31
C LEU A 486 -19.04 -23.25 -0.69
N GLY A 487 -20.27 -23.66 -1.04
CA GLY A 487 -20.91 -24.89 -0.54
C GLY A 487 -20.57 -26.13 -1.36
N ASP A 488 -19.84 -26.01 -2.46
CA ASP A 488 -19.51 -27.12 -3.32
C ASP A 488 -18.43 -28.03 -2.73
N ALA A 489 -18.48 -29.32 -3.08
CA ALA A 489 -17.50 -30.32 -2.63
C ALA A 489 -16.11 -30.09 -3.23
N GLU A 490 -16.01 -29.59 -4.47
CA GLU A 490 -14.74 -29.33 -5.14
C GLU A 490 -13.95 -28.20 -4.48
N VAL A 491 -14.62 -27.27 -3.77
CA VAL A 491 -13.96 -26.24 -2.97
C VAL A 491 -13.84 -26.61 -1.48
N GLY A 492 -14.05 -27.89 -1.13
CA GLY A 492 -13.91 -28.39 0.24
C GLY A 492 -15.03 -27.95 1.19
N ASN A 493 -16.20 -27.53 0.67
CA ASN A 493 -17.35 -27.06 1.45
C ASN A 493 -16.96 -25.96 2.45
N LEU A 494 -16.21 -24.96 2.00
CA LEU A 494 -15.77 -23.78 2.77
C LEU A 494 -16.91 -23.13 3.55
N LYS A 495 -18.12 -23.07 2.96
CA LYS A 495 -19.33 -22.53 3.58
C LYS A 495 -19.59 -23.12 4.97
N SER A 496 -19.45 -24.44 5.12
CA SER A 496 -19.67 -25.12 6.42
C SER A 496 -18.66 -24.68 7.48
N VAL A 497 -17.40 -24.52 7.08
CA VAL A 497 -16.32 -24.10 8.00
C VAL A 497 -16.55 -22.64 8.42
N ILE A 498 -16.85 -21.75 7.46
CA ILE A 498 -17.12 -20.33 7.72
C ILE A 498 -18.35 -20.17 8.64
N GLN A 499 -19.41 -20.95 8.43
CA GLN A 499 -20.60 -20.93 9.31
C GLN A 499 -20.28 -21.36 10.75
N LYS A 500 -19.46 -22.42 10.92
CA LYS A 500 -19.03 -22.86 12.26
C LYS A 500 -18.19 -21.80 12.94
N LEU A 501 -17.28 -21.17 12.20
CA LEU A 501 -16.39 -20.13 12.68
C LEU A 501 -17.19 -18.88 13.10
N SER A 502 -18.14 -18.41 12.30
CA SER A 502 -19.03 -17.29 12.64
C SER A 502 -19.78 -17.55 13.94
N ARG A 503 -20.41 -18.72 14.09
CA ARG A 503 -21.10 -19.10 15.34
C ARG A 503 -20.19 -19.13 16.56
N THR A 504 -18.95 -19.60 16.38
CA THR A 504 -17.98 -19.64 17.46
C THR A 504 -17.52 -18.23 17.85
N ALA A 505 -17.35 -17.33 16.87
CA ALA A 505 -17.05 -15.92 17.11
C ALA A 505 -18.19 -15.18 17.85
N GLU A 506 -19.46 -15.47 17.51
CA GLU A 506 -20.65 -14.95 18.23
C GLU A 506 -20.65 -15.37 19.69
N LEU A 507 -20.27 -16.62 20.00
CA LEU A 507 -20.15 -17.09 21.38
C LEU A 507 -19.04 -16.35 22.14
N ILE A 508 -17.89 -16.08 21.49
CA ILE A 508 -16.81 -15.32 22.09
C ILE A 508 -17.25 -13.88 22.42
N ILE A 509 -17.97 -13.22 21.53
CA ILE A 509 -18.48 -11.86 21.78
C ILE A 509 -19.29 -11.81 23.08
N GLY A 510 -20.14 -12.81 23.31
CA GLY A 510 -20.94 -12.90 24.53
C GLY A 510 -20.12 -13.09 25.82
N GLU A 511 -18.98 -13.77 25.75
CA GLU A 511 -18.12 -14.03 26.92
C GLU A 511 -17.03 -12.96 27.09
N PHE A 512 -16.68 -12.23 26.04
CA PHE A 512 -15.58 -11.26 26.05
C PHE A 512 -15.80 -10.11 27.03
N GLU A 513 -17.00 -9.61 27.16
CA GLU A 513 -17.34 -8.52 28.09
C GLU A 513 -17.08 -8.94 29.54
N LYS A 514 -17.46 -10.16 29.90
CA LYS A 514 -17.23 -10.70 31.24
C LYS A 514 -15.72 -10.81 31.55
N VAL A 515 -14.96 -11.34 30.60
CA VAL A 515 -13.50 -11.47 30.75
C VAL A 515 -12.82 -10.10 30.86
N LEU A 516 -13.27 -9.10 30.12
CA LEU A 516 -12.76 -7.73 30.20
C LEU A 516 -13.05 -7.11 31.57
N GLU A 517 -14.26 -7.31 32.10
CA GLU A 517 -14.64 -6.85 33.44
C GLU A 517 -13.76 -7.49 34.53
N PHE A 518 -13.54 -8.80 34.45
CA PHE A 518 -12.64 -9.50 35.38
C PHE A 518 -11.19 -9.02 35.28
N ARG A 519 -10.67 -8.79 34.05
CA ARG A 519 -9.33 -8.22 33.86
C ARG A 519 -9.19 -6.81 34.45
N ASN A 520 -10.19 -5.98 34.29
CA ASN A 520 -10.20 -4.63 34.84
C ASN A 520 -10.24 -4.68 36.39
N LEU A 521 -11.04 -5.57 36.92
CA LEU A 521 -11.09 -5.80 38.38
C LEU A 521 -9.75 -6.29 38.92
N ALA A 522 -9.12 -7.25 38.23
CA ALA A 522 -7.78 -7.75 38.63
C ALA A 522 -6.72 -6.64 38.55
N LYS A 523 -6.72 -5.82 37.48
CA LYS A 523 -5.79 -4.67 37.37
C LYS A 523 -6.00 -3.64 38.48
N SER A 524 -7.25 -3.29 38.78
CA SER A 524 -7.54 -2.33 39.85
C SER A 524 -7.14 -2.88 41.24
N SER A 525 -7.41 -4.13 41.49
CA SER A 525 -7.00 -4.81 42.74
C SER A 525 -5.48 -4.86 42.88
N LEU A 526 -4.75 -5.16 41.79
CA LEU A 526 -3.28 -5.16 41.80
C LEU A 526 -2.72 -3.76 42.07
N ALA A 527 -3.24 -2.73 41.38
CA ALA A 527 -2.81 -1.35 41.55
C ALA A 527 -3.09 -0.85 43.00
N GLU A 528 -4.22 -1.24 43.58
CA GLU A 528 -4.54 -0.93 44.99
C GLU A 528 -3.54 -1.58 45.96
N VAL A 529 -3.23 -2.86 45.74
CA VAL A 529 -2.24 -3.58 46.56
C VAL A 529 -0.84 -2.97 46.44
N GLU A 530 -0.41 -2.63 45.22
CA GLU A 530 0.88 -1.95 44.97
C GLU A 530 0.94 -0.58 45.65
N GLY A 531 -0.14 0.22 45.56
CA GLY A 531 -0.26 1.48 46.28
C GLY A 531 -0.16 1.34 47.78
N GLN A 532 -0.88 0.38 48.37
CA GLN A 532 -0.85 0.09 49.80
C GLN A 532 0.53 -0.41 50.26
N VAL A 533 1.23 -1.21 49.48
CA VAL A 533 2.61 -1.65 49.76
C VAL A 533 3.57 -0.48 49.75
N ALA A 534 3.45 0.42 48.72
CA ALA A 534 4.30 1.61 48.63
C ALA A 534 4.08 2.58 49.82
N GLU A 535 2.82 2.79 50.22
CA GLU A 535 2.50 3.59 51.44
C GLU A 535 3.09 2.96 52.71
N LEU A 536 2.97 1.64 52.85
CA LEU A 536 3.54 0.92 54.00
C LEU A 536 5.07 1.02 54.02
N GLU A 537 5.75 0.87 52.88
CA GLU A 537 7.20 1.06 52.78
C GLU A 537 7.62 2.48 53.16
N GLN A 538 6.91 3.49 52.66
CA GLN A 538 7.17 4.88 53.01
C GLN A 538 7.00 5.13 54.51
N LYS A 539 5.92 4.61 55.08
CA LYS A 539 5.65 4.69 56.53
C LYS A 539 6.72 4.02 57.34
N LEU A 540 7.14 2.81 56.98
CA LEU A 540 8.21 2.07 57.67
C LEU A 540 9.57 2.80 57.59
N ARG A 541 9.84 3.55 56.53
CA ARG A 541 11.08 4.35 56.39
C ARG A 541 11.06 5.67 57.13
N SER A 542 9.87 6.27 57.34
CA SER A 542 9.71 7.62 57.91
C SER A 542 9.42 7.60 59.44
N GLU A 543 8.99 6.48 60.01
CA GLU A 543 8.56 6.38 61.40
C GLU A 543 9.73 6.27 62.39
N ALA A 544 9.67 7.02 63.49
CA ALA A 544 10.66 6.93 64.57
C ALA A 544 10.32 5.78 65.48
N TRP A 545 11.07 4.70 65.40
CA TRP A 545 10.88 3.45 66.13
C TRP A 545 11.32 3.56 67.61
N ASN A 546 10.70 4.46 68.39
CA ASN A 546 11.11 4.77 69.74
C ASN A 546 10.30 4.03 70.84
N SER A 547 9.28 3.26 70.47
CA SER A 547 8.44 2.48 71.42
C SER A 547 7.95 1.18 70.76
N ILE A 548 7.37 0.29 71.63
CA ILE A 548 6.88 -1.03 71.17
C ILE A 548 5.57 -0.92 70.34
N ASP A 549 4.74 0.07 70.64
CA ASP A 549 3.41 0.21 70.03
C ASP A 549 3.45 0.46 68.51
N PRO A 550 4.31 1.35 67.93
CA PRO A 550 4.46 1.47 66.49
C PRO A 550 4.92 0.17 65.82
N PHE A 551 5.77 -0.61 66.44
CA PHE A 551 6.22 -1.94 65.96
C PHE A 551 5.07 -2.95 65.88
N LEU A 552 4.22 -3.01 66.85
CA LEU A 552 3.06 -3.90 66.89
C LEU A 552 2.03 -3.46 65.86
N GLY A 553 1.82 -2.16 65.69
CA GLY A 553 0.96 -1.59 64.64
C GLY A 553 1.45 -1.93 63.21
N ALA A 554 2.75 -1.74 62.94
CA ALA A 554 3.37 -2.08 61.68
C ALA A 554 3.29 -3.58 61.36
N LEU A 555 3.56 -4.46 62.34
CA LEU A 555 3.43 -5.90 62.16
C LEU A 555 2.00 -6.35 61.85
N THR A 556 1.01 -5.71 62.47
CA THR A 556 -0.41 -5.99 62.19
C THR A 556 -0.78 -5.56 60.76
N THR A 557 -0.31 -4.39 60.34
CA THR A 557 -0.52 -3.89 58.97
C THR A 557 0.16 -4.79 57.92
N ILE A 558 1.41 -5.22 58.16
CA ILE A 558 2.12 -6.16 57.27
C ILE A 558 1.38 -7.50 57.15
N ARG A 559 0.84 -8.01 58.24
CA ARG A 559 0.05 -9.27 58.23
C ARG A 559 -1.26 -9.11 57.46
N SER A 560 -1.95 -7.98 57.62
CA SER A 560 -3.16 -7.66 56.87
C SER A 560 -2.84 -7.53 55.37
N GLN A 561 -1.79 -6.79 55.02
CA GLN A 561 -1.33 -6.63 53.63
C GLN A 561 -0.95 -7.97 53.00
N ARG A 562 -0.26 -8.84 53.72
CA ARG A 562 0.04 -10.19 53.25
C ARG A 562 -1.24 -10.99 52.96
N GLY A 563 -2.28 -10.82 53.77
CA GLY A 563 -3.60 -11.41 53.49
C GLY A 563 -4.19 -10.90 52.18
N HIS A 564 -4.19 -9.56 51.97
CA HIS A 564 -4.69 -8.94 50.75
C HIS A 564 -3.90 -9.38 49.50
N ILE A 565 -2.57 -9.50 49.60
CA ILE A 565 -1.72 -9.99 48.49
C ILE A 565 -2.06 -11.44 48.12
N ILE A 566 -2.32 -12.28 49.12
CA ILE A 566 -2.70 -13.69 48.91
C ILE A 566 -4.04 -13.76 48.20
N THR A 567 -5.03 -12.96 48.63
CA THR A 567 -6.35 -12.90 48.03
C THR A 567 -6.26 -12.34 46.60
N ALA A 568 -5.49 -11.25 46.36
CA ALA A 568 -5.27 -10.69 45.03
C ALA A 568 -4.57 -11.67 44.06
N ARG A 569 -3.69 -12.55 44.59
CA ARG A 569 -3.02 -13.61 43.82
C ARG A 569 -3.96 -14.73 43.39
N GLU A 570 -5.05 -14.93 44.12
CA GLU A 570 -6.10 -15.92 43.80
C GLU A 570 -7.03 -15.43 42.68
N VAL A 571 -7.11 -14.11 42.47
CA VAL A 571 -7.79 -13.54 41.29
C VAL A 571 -6.91 -13.82 40.05
N ARG A 572 -7.16 -14.94 39.41
CA ARG A 572 -6.43 -15.34 38.18
C ARG A 572 -7.04 -14.66 37.00
N TYR A 573 -6.37 -13.60 36.50
CA TYR A 573 -6.45 -13.13 35.10
C TYR A 573 -5.24 -12.28 34.75
#